data_533f552c3ef59511bb5ba6f1b4c25f49
#
_entry.id   533f552c3ef59511bb5ba6f1b4c25f49
#
_cell.length_a   1.000
_cell.length_b   1.000
_cell.length_c   1.000
_cell.angle_alpha   90.00
_cell.angle_beta   90.00
_cell.angle_gamma   90.00
#
_symmetry.space_group_name_H-M   'P 1'
#
loop_
_entity.id
_entity.type
_entity.pdbx_description
1 polymer ?
#
loop_
_entity_poly.entity_id
_entity_poly.type
_entity_poly.pdbx_seq_one_letter_code
_entity_poly.pdbx_strand_id
1 'polypeptide(L)'
;MAKIEWTDITRNPVKGKCPNACPYCYAIEIYNNNKWDPSIRFRPEVLDDLPRKPCRVFVGSTMELLLFPEWLPAIFDRCRQHPEHTFIFLTKLPRELPKWSPFPENCEVGVTVTDREAAHQAFFYIPLFRAKVKFLSLEPLLDDVTQYLYFWNLVRAVDGIIIGGMTGRKGKLMQLQKEHFPQMRLEKLDAVGRKWTLLPRLEWVKRIIEEADAAGIPVFLKDNLYKLAMERPVEDHDLYWEDMSTLRQELPRRSCGDQGVTTLKAVVTSSSDHPKARVTSGGGD
;
A
#
# COMPACT_ATOMS: atom_id res chain seq x y z
N MET A 1 -3.27 7.66 -13.21
CA MET A 1 -3.57 6.88 -11.98
C MET A 1 -2.97 7.60 -10.80
N ALA A 2 -3.58 7.50 -9.61
CA ALA A 2 -2.92 8.01 -8.41
C ALA A 2 -1.61 7.23 -8.20
N LYS A 3 -0.54 7.93 -7.82
CA LYS A 3 0.76 7.32 -7.52
C LYS A 3 0.60 6.43 -6.28
N ILE A 4 1.13 5.22 -6.34
CA ILE A 4 1.21 4.35 -5.17
C ILE A 4 2.45 4.78 -4.39
N GLU A 5 2.27 5.23 -3.16
CA GLU A 5 3.24 6.00 -2.38
C GLU A 5 4.55 5.24 -2.09
N TRP A 6 4.46 3.92 -1.92
CA TRP A 6 5.59 3.04 -1.59
C TRP A 6 6.28 2.43 -2.83
N THR A 7 5.93 2.90 -4.06
CA THR A 7 6.56 2.48 -5.33
C THR A 7 6.85 3.67 -6.24
N ASP A 8 7.79 3.52 -7.17
CA ASP A 8 8.09 4.56 -8.16
C ASP A 8 7.17 4.47 -9.37
N ILE A 9 6.98 3.26 -9.89
CA ILE A 9 6.15 2.98 -11.08
C ILE A 9 5.35 1.69 -10.90
N THR A 10 4.34 1.52 -11.75
CA THR A 10 3.57 0.27 -11.85
C THR A 10 3.69 -0.34 -13.24
N ARG A 11 3.79 -1.66 -13.33
CA ARG A 11 3.73 -2.42 -14.58
C ARG A 11 2.74 -3.59 -14.42
N ASN A 12 1.81 -3.67 -15.35
CA ASN A 12 0.73 -4.67 -15.30
C ASN A 12 0.87 -5.63 -16.50
N PRO A 13 1.65 -6.72 -16.36
CA PRO A 13 1.86 -7.70 -17.45
C PRO A 13 0.60 -8.52 -17.73
N VAL A 14 -0.36 -8.55 -16.84
CA VAL A 14 -1.69 -9.14 -17.06
C VAL A 14 -2.72 -8.03 -17.06
N LYS A 15 -3.44 -7.86 -18.15
CA LYS A 15 -4.54 -6.91 -18.34
C LYS A 15 -5.86 -7.66 -18.24
N GLY A 16 -6.94 -6.92 -18.00
CA GLY A 16 -8.28 -7.43 -17.90
C GLY A 16 -8.90 -7.19 -16.52
N LYS A 17 -10.11 -7.70 -16.32
CA LYS A 17 -10.82 -7.59 -15.07
C LYS A 17 -10.41 -8.73 -14.13
N CYS A 18 -9.84 -8.40 -12.98
CA CYS A 18 -9.32 -9.37 -12.03
C CYS A 18 -10.41 -10.35 -11.54
N PRO A 19 -10.23 -11.68 -11.68
CA PRO A 19 -11.21 -12.68 -11.24
C PRO A 19 -11.36 -12.77 -9.72
N ASN A 20 -10.38 -12.28 -8.95
CA ASN A 20 -10.43 -12.28 -7.48
C ASN A 20 -11.58 -11.42 -6.92
N ALA A 21 -12.08 -10.47 -7.71
CA ALA A 21 -13.33 -9.73 -7.49
C ALA A 21 -13.54 -9.15 -6.08
N CYS A 22 -12.50 -8.67 -5.40
CA CYS A 22 -12.60 -8.09 -4.07
C CYS A 22 -13.68 -7.00 -4.01
N PRO A 23 -14.59 -6.97 -3.03
CA PRO A 23 -15.70 -6.02 -2.96
C PRO A 23 -15.25 -4.55 -2.89
N TYR A 24 -14.07 -4.30 -2.34
CA TYR A 24 -13.45 -2.98 -2.22
C TYR A 24 -12.48 -2.63 -3.36
N CYS A 25 -12.38 -3.44 -4.43
CA CYS A 25 -11.36 -3.29 -5.46
C CYS A 25 -11.56 -2.03 -6.31
N TYR A 26 -10.59 -1.12 -6.24
CA TYR A 26 -10.59 0.10 -7.06
C TYR A 26 -10.35 -0.20 -8.56
N ALA A 27 -9.61 -1.25 -8.89
CA ALA A 27 -9.31 -1.61 -10.27
C ALA A 27 -10.57 -2.03 -11.04
N ILE A 28 -11.47 -2.77 -10.39
CA ILE A 28 -12.77 -3.14 -10.97
C ILE A 28 -13.60 -1.89 -11.28
N GLU A 29 -13.58 -0.88 -10.40
CA GLU A 29 -14.25 0.39 -10.66
C GLU A 29 -13.68 1.12 -11.87
N ILE A 30 -12.34 1.14 -12.00
CA ILE A 30 -11.69 1.73 -13.18
C ILE A 30 -12.15 1.05 -14.46
N TYR A 31 -12.15 -0.30 -14.52
CA TYR A 31 -12.62 -1.06 -15.67
C TYR A 31 -14.07 -0.74 -16.01
N ASN A 32 -14.97 -0.75 -15.02
CA ASN A 32 -16.39 -0.51 -15.23
C ASN A 32 -16.66 0.94 -15.69
N ASN A 33 -16.02 1.93 -15.06
CA ASN A 33 -16.25 3.36 -15.37
C ASN A 33 -15.72 3.74 -16.75
N ASN A 34 -14.59 3.17 -17.17
CA ASN A 34 -13.98 3.48 -18.47
C ASN A 34 -14.46 2.53 -19.57
N LYS A 35 -15.35 1.57 -19.26
CA LYS A 35 -15.83 0.55 -20.19
C LYS A 35 -14.67 -0.18 -20.89
N TRP A 36 -13.59 -0.43 -20.16
CA TRP A 36 -12.44 -1.14 -20.71
C TRP A 36 -12.77 -2.60 -20.97
N ASP A 37 -12.09 -3.17 -21.96
CA ASP A 37 -12.20 -4.59 -22.28
C ASP A 37 -11.81 -5.45 -21.05
N PRO A 38 -12.76 -6.26 -20.53
CA PRO A 38 -12.52 -7.10 -19.36
C PRO A 38 -11.68 -8.35 -19.65
N SER A 39 -11.45 -8.68 -20.93
CA SER A 39 -10.74 -9.91 -21.35
C SER A 39 -9.34 -9.99 -20.77
N ILE A 40 -8.99 -11.14 -20.23
CA ILE A 40 -7.67 -11.39 -19.67
C ILE A 40 -6.66 -11.54 -20.81
N ARG A 41 -5.57 -10.76 -20.75
CA ARG A 41 -4.52 -10.77 -21.76
C ARG A 41 -3.14 -10.67 -21.09
N PHE A 42 -2.22 -11.51 -21.53
CA PHE A 42 -0.83 -11.48 -21.10
C PHE A 42 0.00 -10.56 -21.99
N ARG A 43 0.74 -9.65 -21.38
CA ARG A 43 1.56 -8.64 -22.02
C ARG A 43 2.89 -8.47 -21.28
N PRO A 44 3.77 -9.49 -21.29
CA PRO A 44 5.01 -9.47 -20.53
C PRO A 44 5.97 -8.36 -20.96
N GLU A 45 5.87 -7.88 -22.21
CA GLU A 45 6.72 -6.83 -22.77
C GLU A 45 6.62 -5.49 -22.01
N VAL A 46 5.58 -5.28 -21.24
CA VAL A 46 5.48 -4.05 -20.42
C VAL A 46 6.55 -4.01 -19.31
N LEU A 47 7.16 -5.14 -18.99
CA LEU A 47 8.26 -5.23 -18.01
C LEU A 47 9.62 -4.89 -18.64
N ASP A 48 9.70 -4.69 -19.96
CA ASP A 48 10.91 -4.23 -20.66
C ASP A 48 10.93 -2.70 -20.79
N ASP A 49 9.75 -2.05 -20.63
CA ASP A 49 9.61 -0.60 -20.66
C ASP A 49 9.88 0.00 -19.25
N LEU A 50 11.15 0.03 -18.86
CA LEU A 50 11.61 0.51 -17.56
C LEU A 50 12.51 1.74 -17.70
N PRO A 51 12.54 2.63 -16.70
CA PRO A 51 13.46 3.75 -16.66
C PRO A 51 14.93 3.26 -16.61
N ARG A 52 15.85 4.03 -17.14
CA ARG A 52 17.29 3.71 -17.02
C ARG A 52 17.81 3.79 -15.57
N LYS A 53 17.18 4.63 -14.75
CA LYS A 53 17.52 4.78 -13.33
C LYS A 53 16.86 3.66 -12.51
N PRO A 54 17.58 3.02 -11.59
CA PRO A 54 17.02 2.03 -10.68
C PRO A 54 15.75 2.54 -10.00
N CYS A 55 14.70 1.73 -9.97
CA CYS A 55 13.41 2.10 -9.39
C CYS A 55 12.68 0.88 -8.79
N ARG A 56 11.68 1.18 -7.96
CA ARG A 56 10.76 0.20 -7.36
C ARG A 56 9.53 0.04 -8.26
N VAL A 57 9.36 -1.13 -8.84
CA VAL A 57 8.33 -1.46 -9.83
C VAL A 57 7.25 -2.32 -9.19
N PHE A 58 6.04 -1.81 -9.01
CA PHE A 58 4.92 -2.64 -8.58
C PHE A 58 4.36 -3.44 -9.75
N VAL A 59 4.45 -4.76 -9.68
CA VAL A 59 4.01 -5.67 -10.73
C VAL A 59 2.60 -6.19 -10.43
N GLY A 60 1.67 -5.94 -11.37
CA GLY A 60 0.31 -6.47 -11.23
C GLY A 60 -0.60 -5.68 -10.28
N SER A 61 -0.44 -4.35 -10.16
CA SER A 61 -1.24 -3.51 -9.26
C SER A 61 -2.76 -3.59 -9.46
N THR A 62 -3.22 -4.11 -10.60
CA THR A 62 -4.65 -4.24 -10.95
C THR A 62 -5.11 -5.69 -11.10
N MET A 63 -4.22 -6.66 -10.82
CA MET A 63 -4.48 -8.08 -11.07
C MET A 63 -3.87 -8.95 -9.98
N GLU A 64 -4.60 -9.96 -9.53
CA GLU A 64 -4.04 -11.03 -8.71
C GLU A 64 -3.25 -12.00 -9.61
N LEU A 65 -1.94 -11.84 -9.62
CA LEU A 65 -1.07 -12.56 -10.57
C LEU A 65 -0.99 -14.06 -10.27
N LEU A 66 -1.15 -14.47 -9.01
CA LEU A 66 -1.06 -15.88 -8.63
C LEU A 66 -2.26 -16.73 -9.12
N LEU A 67 -3.26 -16.09 -9.72
CA LEU A 67 -4.33 -16.77 -10.46
C LEU A 67 -3.89 -17.27 -11.85
N PHE A 68 -2.71 -16.88 -12.33
CA PHE A 68 -2.20 -17.19 -13.67
C PHE A 68 -0.82 -17.82 -13.57
N PRO A 69 -0.71 -19.03 -13.00
CA PRO A 69 0.57 -19.70 -12.75
C PRO A 69 1.37 -19.94 -14.02
N GLU A 70 0.72 -20.10 -15.16
CA GLU A 70 1.37 -20.31 -16.47
C GLU A 70 2.20 -19.11 -16.96
N TRP A 71 1.92 -17.89 -16.48
CA TRP A 71 2.61 -16.67 -16.89
C TRP A 71 3.70 -16.22 -15.95
N LEU A 72 3.71 -16.71 -14.71
CA LEU A 72 4.67 -16.30 -13.68
C LEU A 72 6.13 -16.57 -14.04
N PRO A 73 6.49 -17.72 -14.66
CA PRO A 73 7.86 -17.95 -15.08
C PRO A 73 8.38 -16.86 -16.02
N ALA A 74 7.59 -16.46 -17.03
CA ALA A 74 7.96 -15.41 -17.96
C ALA A 74 8.07 -14.03 -17.29
N ILE A 75 7.23 -13.74 -16.29
CA ILE A 75 7.31 -12.51 -15.48
C ILE A 75 8.61 -12.50 -14.67
N PHE A 76 8.94 -13.60 -13.98
CA PHE A 76 10.15 -13.69 -13.15
C PHE A 76 11.43 -13.66 -13.99
N ASP A 77 11.42 -14.24 -15.19
CA ASP A 77 12.56 -14.17 -16.10
C ASP A 77 12.87 -12.72 -16.51
N ARG A 78 11.84 -11.92 -16.79
CA ARG A 78 12.02 -10.49 -17.07
C ARG A 78 12.52 -9.73 -15.84
N CYS A 79 12.03 -10.05 -14.64
CA CYS A 79 12.59 -9.46 -13.43
C CYS A 79 14.10 -9.75 -13.29
N ARG A 80 14.55 -10.98 -13.57
CA ARG A 80 15.97 -11.36 -13.52
C ARG A 80 16.83 -10.65 -14.58
N GLN A 81 16.25 -10.29 -15.73
CA GLN A 81 16.93 -9.53 -16.79
C GLN A 81 17.18 -8.07 -16.42
N HIS A 82 16.52 -7.55 -15.38
CA HIS A 82 16.65 -6.17 -14.91
C HIS A 82 17.06 -6.12 -13.42
N PRO A 83 18.25 -6.62 -13.07
CA PRO A 83 18.70 -6.76 -11.68
C PRO A 83 18.88 -5.42 -10.96
N GLU A 84 19.01 -4.30 -11.68
CA GLU A 84 19.11 -2.94 -11.17
C GLU A 84 17.80 -2.44 -10.55
N HIS A 85 16.64 -2.99 -10.94
CA HIS A 85 15.33 -2.63 -10.42
C HIS A 85 14.91 -3.56 -9.29
N THR A 86 14.02 -3.06 -8.43
CA THR A 86 13.32 -3.86 -7.42
C THR A 86 11.88 -4.08 -7.88
N PHE A 87 11.49 -5.33 -8.07
CA PHE A 87 10.13 -5.69 -8.44
C PHE A 87 9.32 -6.08 -7.21
N ILE A 88 8.13 -5.50 -7.06
CA ILE A 88 7.29 -5.70 -5.90
C ILE A 88 6.04 -6.45 -6.31
N PHE A 89 5.79 -7.57 -5.67
CA PHE A 89 4.61 -8.41 -5.84
C PHE A 89 3.74 -8.33 -4.59
N LEU A 90 2.44 -8.24 -4.78
CA LEU A 90 1.46 -8.23 -3.68
C LEU A 90 0.32 -9.18 -4.01
N THR A 91 0.00 -10.06 -3.07
CA THR A 91 -1.05 -11.06 -3.26
C THR A 91 -2.04 -11.12 -2.09
N LYS A 92 -3.25 -11.57 -2.40
CA LYS A 92 -4.29 -11.99 -1.44
C LYS A 92 -4.42 -13.52 -1.35
N LEU A 93 -3.52 -14.25 -2.03
CA LEU A 93 -3.52 -15.70 -2.11
C LEU A 93 -2.20 -16.26 -1.54
N PRO A 94 -1.90 -16.06 -0.24
CA PRO A 94 -0.61 -16.47 0.34
C PRO A 94 -0.33 -17.97 0.21
N ARG A 95 -1.37 -18.80 0.13
CA ARG A 95 -1.27 -20.26 -0.07
C ARG A 95 -0.57 -20.66 -1.37
N GLU A 96 -0.55 -19.76 -2.36
CA GLU A 96 0.09 -20.02 -3.66
C GLU A 96 1.59 -19.70 -3.65
N LEU A 97 2.07 -18.86 -2.71
CA LEU A 97 3.45 -18.37 -2.66
C LEU A 97 4.51 -19.48 -2.53
N PRO A 98 4.32 -20.54 -1.72
CA PRO A 98 5.31 -21.62 -1.59
C PRO A 98 5.67 -22.31 -2.91
N LYS A 99 4.74 -22.35 -3.87
CA LYS A 99 4.94 -22.96 -5.20
C LYS A 99 5.99 -22.23 -6.02
N TRP A 100 6.26 -20.95 -5.70
CA TRP A 100 7.15 -20.05 -6.46
C TRP A 100 8.44 -19.73 -5.72
N SER A 101 8.66 -20.39 -4.58
CA SER A 101 9.87 -20.21 -3.77
C SER A 101 11.06 -21.00 -4.36
N PRO A 102 12.28 -20.42 -4.42
CA PRO A 102 12.61 -19.05 -4.05
C PRO A 102 12.24 -18.04 -5.14
N PHE A 103 11.82 -16.84 -4.71
CA PHE A 103 11.61 -15.71 -5.61
C PHE A 103 12.95 -15.16 -6.14
N PRO A 104 12.99 -14.47 -7.31
CA PRO A 104 14.19 -13.78 -7.77
C PRO A 104 14.73 -12.79 -6.73
N GLU A 105 16.07 -12.63 -6.68
CA GLU A 105 16.76 -11.81 -5.67
C GLU A 105 16.37 -10.32 -5.69
N ASN A 106 15.86 -9.83 -6.80
CA ASN A 106 15.36 -8.46 -6.94
C ASN A 106 13.83 -8.35 -6.80
N CYS A 107 13.19 -9.39 -6.26
CA CYS A 107 11.75 -9.40 -6.01
C CYS A 107 11.43 -9.30 -4.51
N GLU A 108 10.63 -8.32 -4.15
CA GLU A 108 10.00 -8.17 -2.83
C GLU A 108 8.58 -8.72 -2.89
N VAL A 109 8.15 -9.46 -1.86
CA VAL A 109 6.87 -10.16 -1.89
C VAL A 109 6.03 -9.80 -0.67
N GLY A 110 4.89 -9.20 -0.92
CA GLY A 110 3.91 -8.81 0.09
C GLY A 110 2.68 -9.71 0.11
N VAL A 111 2.11 -9.83 1.30
CA VAL A 111 0.80 -10.44 1.52
C VAL A 111 -0.18 -9.38 2.01
N THR A 112 -1.33 -9.26 1.35
CA THR A 112 -2.41 -8.38 1.81
C THR A 112 -3.13 -9.03 2.99
N VAL A 113 -3.23 -8.29 4.09
CA VAL A 113 -3.91 -8.71 5.32
C VAL A 113 -4.93 -7.65 5.70
N THR A 114 -6.20 -7.87 5.37
CA THR A 114 -7.28 -6.91 5.60
C THR A 114 -8.06 -7.15 6.89
N ASP A 115 -8.01 -8.37 7.41
CA ASP A 115 -8.79 -8.84 8.53
C ASP A 115 -8.09 -10.02 9.22
N ARG A 116 -8.70 -10.56 10.27
CA ARG A 116 -8.14 -11.66 11.07
C ARG A 116 -8.01 -12.98 10.31
N GLU A 117 -8.91 -13.26 9.37
CA GLU A 117 -8.81 -14.46 8.53
C GLU A 117 -7.61 -14.35 7.57
N ALA A 118 -7.42 -13.18 6.95
CA ALA A 118 -6.24 -12.92 6.13
C ALA A 118 -4.94 -12.99 6.96
N ALA A 119 -4.95 -12.53 8.23
CA ALA A 119 -3.82 -12.66 9.14
C ALA A 119 -3.50 -14.14 9.44
N HIS A 120 -4.52 -14.95 9.66
CA HIS A 120 -4.39 -16.38 9.85
C HIS A 120 -3.74 -17.06 8.63
N GLN A 121 -4.23 -16.77 7.44
CA GLN A 121 -3.66 -17.29 6.19
C GLN A 121 -2.20 -16.86 6.02
N ALA A 122 -1.90 -15.58 6.24
CA ALA A 122 -0.55 -15.05 6.14
C ALA A 122 0.41 -15.74 7.12
N PHE A 123 0.00 -15.94 8.37
CA PHE A 123 0.80 -16.61 9.40
C PHE A 123 1.25 -18.02 8.96
N PHE A 124 0.37 -18.81 8.35
CA PHE A 124 0.72 -20.14 7.90
C PHE A 124 1.66 -20.15 6.69
N TYR A 125 1.48 -19.25 5.72
CA TYR A 125 2.16 -19.36 4.43
C TYR A 125 3.41 -18.49 4.29
N ILE A 126 3.55 -17.38 5.02
CA ILE A 126 4.74 -16.52 4.97
C ILE A 126 6.04 -17.28 5.32
N PRO A 127 6.08 -18.17 6.33
CA PRO A 127 7.28 -18.94 6.62
C PRO A 127 7.67 -19.96 5.55
N LEU A 128 6.73 -20.35 4.68
CA LEU A 128 6.90 -21.43 3.72
C LEU A 128 7.53 -20.99 2.39
N PHE A 129 7.77 -19.71 2.18
CA PHE A 129 8.46 -19.24 0.97
C PHE A 129 9.67 -18.37 1.31
N ARG A 130 10.58 -18.24 0.35
CA ARG A 130 11.78 -17.41 0.44
C ARG A 130 11.72 -16.30 -0.60
N ALA A 131 11.86 -15.07 -0.14
CA ALA A 131 12.06 -13.86 -0.89
C ALA A 131 13.06 -12.98 -0.16
N LYS A 132 13.71 -12.05 -0.84
CA LYS A 132 14.69 -11.13 -0.24
C LYS A 132 14.06 -10.24 0.81
N VAL A 133 12.87 -9.72 0.52
CA VAL A 133 12.04 -8.93 1.42
C VAL A 133 10.63 -9.50 1.39
N LYS A 134 10.07 -9.72 2.57
CA LYS A 134 8.67 -10.08 2.79
C LYS A 134 7.99 -8.94 3.55
N PHE A 135 6.77 -8.58 3.17
CA PHE A 135 6.05 -7.52 3.87
C PHE A 135 4.56 -7.79 3.99
N LEU A 136 3.91 -7.15 4.96
CA LEU A 136 2.46 -7.13 5.08
C LEU A 136 1.91 -5.84 4.48
N SER A 137 0.83 -5.95 3.72
CA SER A 137 0.02 -4.81 3.29
C SER A 137 -1.33 -4.87 3.98
N LEU A 138 -1.47 -4.09 5.05
CA LEU A 138 -2.73 -3.91 5.79
C LEU A 138 -3.54 -2.81 5.09
N GLU A 139 -3.85 -3.03 3.81
CA GLU A 139 -4.50 -2.07 2.94
C GLU A 139 -5.57 -2.72 2.05
N PRO A 140 -6.85 -2.38 2.29
CA PRO A 140 -7.37 -1.60 3.41
C PRO A 140 -7.36 -2.40 4.72
N LEU A 141 -7.10 -1.72 5.85
CA LEU A 141 -7.26 -2.32 7.17
C LEU A 141 -8.74 -2.28 7.56
N LEU A 142 -9.41 -3.42 7.54
CA LEU A 142 -10.88 -3.55 7.68
C LEU A 142 -11.33 -4.07 9.04
N ASP A 143 -10.42 -4.72 9.78
CA ASP A 143 -10.67 -5.31 11.09
C ASP A 143 -9.44 -5.13 11.99
N ASP A 144 -9.61 -5.39 13.28
CA ASP A 144 -8.53 -5.43 14.25
C ASP A 144 -7.73 -6.73 14.11
N VAL A 145 -6.76 -6.72 13.22
CA VAL A 145 -5.88 -7.86 12.95
C VAL A 145 -5.04 -8.26 14.15
N THR A 146 -4.84 -7.35 15.13
CA THR A 146 -4.08 -7.62 16.36
C THR A 146 -4.82 -8.58 17.30
N GLN A 147 -6.12 -8.77 17.10
CA GLN A 147 -6.90 -9.79 17.82
C GLN A 147 -6.65 -11.22 17.32
N TYR A 148 -5.90 -11.40 16.24
CA TYR A 148 -5.43 -12.72 15.84
C TYR A 148 -4.34 -13.18 16.81
N LEU A 149 -4.53 -14.33 17.43
CA LEU A 149 -3.68 -14.84 18.52
C LEU A 149 -2.18 -14.87 18.23
N TYR A 150 -1.80 -15.07 16.97
CA TYR A 150 -0.39 -15.14 16.55
C TYR A 150 0.03 -13.92 15.72
N PHE A 151 -0.64 -12.78 15.83
CA PHE A 151 -0.31 -11.59 15.05
C PHE A 151 1.13 -11.10 15.31
N TRP A 152 1.57 -11.10 16.56
CA TRP A 152 2.93 -10.74 16.92
C TRP A 152 4.01 -11.66 16.30
N ASN A 153 3.71 -12.97 16.11
CA ASN A 153 4.59 -13.90 15.38
C ASN A 153 4.62 -13.57 13.88
N LEU A 154 3.46 -13.21 13.33
CA LEU A 154 3.34 -12.80 11.93
C LEU A 154 4.17 -11.54 11.64
N VAL A 155 4.13 -10.55 12.54
CA VAL A 155 4.95 -9.33 12.44
C VAL A 155 6.44 -9.67 12.40
N ARG A 156 6.92 -10.58 13.26
CA ARG A 156 8.33 -11.03 13.28
C ARG A 156 8.76 -11.88 12.08
N ALA A 157 7.83 -12.35 11.27
CA ALA A 157 8.11 -13.17 10.08
C ALA A 157 8.28 -12.33 8.80
N VAL A 158 8.22 -11.00 8.90
CA VAL A 158 8.30 -10.07 7.77
C VAL A 158 9.32 -8.97 8.01
N ASP A 159 9.68 -8.26 6.94
CA ASP A 159 10.69 -7.21 6.92
C ASP A 159 10.07 -5.79 6.86
N GLY A 160 8.75 -5.69 6.81
CA GLY A 160 8.06 -4.40 6.78
C GLY A 160 6.55 -4.52 6.78
N ILE A 161 5.85 -3.43 7.14
CA ILE A 161 4.40 -3.33 7.19
C ILE A 161 3.95 -2.04 6.52
N ILE A 162 2.93 -2.13 5.65
CA ILE A 162 2.26 -1.00 5.02
C ILE A 162 0.84 -0.94 5.58
N ILE A 163 0.38 0.24 6.03
CA ILE A 163 -0.96 0.42 6.59
C ILE A 163 -1.71 1.51 5.83
N GLY A 164 -2.97 1.24 5.47
CA GLY A 164 -3.80 2.19 4.76
C GLY A 164 -5.30 1.99 4.94
N GLY A 165 -6.07 3.05 4.73
CA GLY A 165 -7.52 3.04 4.68
C GLY A 165 -8.04 2.65 3.29
N MET A 166 -9.35 2.42 3.19
CA MET A 166 -10.01 2.14 1.91
C MET A 166 -10.38 3.43 1.19
N THR A 167 -9.81 3.68 0.01
CA THR A 167 -10.08 4.87 -0.79
C THR A 167 -11.08 4.58 -1.91
N GLY A 168 -12.04 5.48 -2.13
CA GLY A 168 -13.04 5.32 -3.18
C GLY A 168 -13.98 6.51 -3.33
N ARG A 169 -15.08 6.31 -4.07
CA ARG A 169 -16.18 7.27 -4.21
C ARG A 169 -17.07 7.25 -2.98
N LYS A 170 -17.55 8.41 -2.54
CA LYS A 170 -18.38 8.55 -1.33
C LYS A 170 -19.52 7.54 -1.26
N GLY A 171 -20.37 7.47 -2.29
CA GLY A 171 -21.56 6.61 -2.29
C GLY A 171 -21.23 5.12 -2.09
N LYS A 172 -20.19 4.61 -2.78
CA LYS A 172 -19.73 3.22 -2.60
C LYS A 172 -19.19 2.99 -1.19
N LEU A 173 -18.35 3.90 -0.69
CA LEU A 173 -17.78 3.75 0.65
C LEU A 173 -18.84 3.82 1.74
N MET A 174 -19.87 4.68 1.59
CA MET A 174 -21.02 4.72 2.50
C MET A 174 -21.79 3.40 2.51
N GLN A 175 -22.00 2.81 1.33
CA GLN A 175 -22.65 1.51 1.23
C GLN A 175 -21.83 0.43 1.92
N LEU A 176 -20.54 0.33 1.61
CA LEU A 176 -19.63 -0.66 2.22
C LEU A 176 -19.53 -0.45 3.75
N GLN A 177 -19.46 0.80 4.20
CA GLN A 177 -19.46 1.11 5.63
C GLN A 177 -20.73 0.58 6.32
N LYS A 178 -21.90 0.87 5.75
CA LYS A 178 -23.17 0.45 6.32
C LYS A 178 -23.35 -1.07 6.34
N GLU A 179 -22.96 -1.74 5.27
CA GLU A 179 -23.22 -3.17 5.06
C GLU A 179 -22.16 -4.08 5.72
N HIS A 180 -20.89 -3.64 5.75
CA HIS A 180 -19.78 -4.51 6.11
C HIS A 180 -18.84 -3.96 7.18
N PHE A 181 -18.67 -2.63 7.25
CA PHE A 181 -17.64 -1.99 8.08
C PHE A 181 -18.18 -0.83 8.93
N PRO A 182 -19.23 -1.05 9.74
CA PRO A 182 -19.89 0.02 10.52
C PRO A 182 -18.94 0.66 11.56
N GLN A 183 -17.87 -0.01 11.93
CA GLN A 183 -16.86 0.46 12.87
C GLN A 183 -15.85 1.43 12.25
N MET A 184 -15.77 1.51 10.91
CA MET A 184 -14.88 2.42 10.21
C MET A 184 -15.51 3.80 10.04
N ARG A 185 -14.68 4.83 9.86
CA ARG A 185 -15.13 6.21 9.70
C ARG A 185 -14.93 6.69 8.26
N LEU A 186 -16.00 7.25 7.68
CA LEU A 186 -15.95 7.84 6.35
C LEU A 186 -15.46 9.29 6.43
N GLU A 187 -14.34 9.57 5.76
CA GLU A 187 -13.73 10.89 5.70
C GLU A 187 -13.45 11.34 4.26
N LYS A 188 -13.51 12.65 4.03
CA LYS A 188 -13.08 13.24 2.76
C LYS A 188 -11.56 13.34 2.76
N LEU A 189 -10.91 12.77 1.74
CA LEU A 189 -9.44 12.66 1.71
C LEU A 189 -8.77 14.04 1.52
N ASP A 190 -9.36 14.90 0.70
CA ASP A 190 -8.85 16.25 0.43
C ASP A 190 -9.98 17.30 0.43
N ALA A 191 -9.64 18.57 0.56
CA ALA A 191 -10.62 19.66 0.62
C ALA A 191 -11.35 19.88 -0.72
N VAL A 192 -10.68 19.67 -1.84
CA VAL A 192 -11.14 20.02 -3.20
C VAL A 192 -11.53 18.79 -4.02
N GLY A 193 -10.90 17.64 -3.77
CA GLY A 193 -11.07 16.42 -4.53
C GLY A 193 -12.40 15.68 -4.29
N ARG A 194 -12.62 14.66 -5.11
CA ARG A 194 -13.79 13.77 -5.03
C ARG A 194 -13.51 12.44 -4.32
N LYS A 195 -12.29 12.29 -3.77
CA LYS A 195 -11.87 11.06 -3.11
C LYS A 195 -12.27 11.07 -1.65
N TRP A 196 -12.70 9.92 -1.19
CA TRP A 196 -13.06 9.64 0.18
C TRP A 196 -12.28 8.44 0.67
N THR A 197 -12.14 8.30 1.97
CA THR A 197 -11.54 7.14 2.60
C THR A 197 -12.43 6.62 3.73
N LEU A 198 -12.48 5.31 3.90
CA LEU A 198 -12.90 4.68 5.14
C LEU A 198 -11.63 4.47 5.98
N LEU A 199 -11.58 5.18 7.09
CA LEU A 199 -10.48 5.10 8.04
C LEU A 199 -10.69 3.93 9.00
N PRO A 200 -9.63 3.14 9.28
CA PRO A 200 -9.66 2.18 10.39
C PRO A 200 -9.75 2.92 11.73
N ARG A 201 -9.93 2.18 12.81
CA ARG A 201 -9.83 2.77 14.15
C ARG A 201 -8.38 3.10 14.48
N LEU A 202 -8.14 4.23 15.12
CA LEU A 202 -6.81 4.67 15.53
C LEU A 202 -6.14 3.63 16.44
N GLU A 203 -6.88 3.02 17.35
CA GLU A 203 -6.37 2.03 18.29
C GLU A 203 -5.86 0.76 17.59
N TRP A 204 -6.41 0.41 16.42
CA TRP A 204 -5.90 -0.73 15.64
C TRP A 204 -4.53 -0.39 15.04
N VAL A 205 -4.42 0.80 14.46
CA VAL A 205 -3.18 1.27 13.84
C VAL A 205 -2.07 1.37 14.88
N LYS A 206 -2.37 1.94 16.06
CA LYS A 206 -1.42 2.05 17.17
C LYS A 206 -0.88 0.68 17.63
N ARG A 207 -1.77 -0.26 17.92
CA ARG A 207 -1.35 -1.60 18.34
C ARG A 207 -0.48 -2.31 17.29
N ILE A 208 -0.75 -2.11 16.00
CA ILE A 208 0.10 -2.65 14.94
C ILE A 208 1.48 -2.01 14.97
N ILE A 209 1.57 -0.69 15.18
CA ILE A 209 2.83 0.04 15.29
C ILE A 209 3.61 -0.40 16.53
N GLU A 210 2.97 -0.51 17.69
CA GLU A 210 3.58 -1.01 18.93
C GLU A 210 4.20 -2.40 18.74
N GLU A 211 3.49 -3.32 18.09
CA GLU A 211 4.01 -4.66 17.76
C GLU A 211 5.17 -4.61 16.76
N ALA A 212 5.10 -3.73 15.76
CA ALA A 212 6.17 -3.55 14.79
C ALA A 212 7.43 -2.96 15.45
N ASP A 213 7.29 -1.95 16.30
CA ASP A 213 8.39 -1.31 17.03
C ASP A 213 9.05 -2.29 18.00
N ALA A 214 8.26 -3.06 18.73
CA ALA A 214 8.77 -4.12 19.61
C ALA A 214 9.56 -5.20 18.85
N ALA A 215 9.26 -5.39 17.55
CA ALA A 215 9.96 -6.31 16.67
C ALA A 215 11.10 -5.66 15.86
N GLY A 216 11.24 -4.32 15.88
CA GLY A 216 12.18 -3.58 15.05
C GLY A 216 11.82 -3.58 13.57
N ILE A 217 10.53 -3.70 13.23
CA ILE A 217 10.03 -3.79 11.86
C ILE A 217 9.57 -2.42 11.37
N PRO A 218 10.08 -1.92 10.21
CA PRO A 218 9.69 -0.64 9.67
C PRO A 218 8.21 -0.61 9.25
N VAL A 219 7.56 0.55 9.48
CA VAL A 219 6.16 0.79 9.18
C VAL A 219 6.00 1.92 8.18
N PHE A 220 5.19 1.69 7.14
CA PHE A 220 4.80 2.68 6.16
C PHE A 220 3.31 3.02 6.32
N LEU A 221 3.02 4.22 6.80
CA LEU A 221 1.66 4.76 6.90
C LEU A 221 1.31 5.51 5.62
N LYS A 222 0.22 5.12 4.97
CA LYS A 222 -0.22 5.79 3.75
C LYS A 222 -0.86 7.15 4.02
N ASP A 223 -0.71 8.08 3.08
CA ASP A 223 -1.26 9.44 3.17
C ASP A 223 -2.76 9.48 3.43
N ASN A 224 -3.49 8.42 3.05
CA ASN A 224 -4.93 8.33 3.32
C ASN A 224 -5.29 8.12 4.81
N LEU A 225 -4.28 7.91 5.68
CA LEU A 225 -4.43 7.88 7.13
C LEU A 225 -4.17 9.24 7.80
N TYR A 226 -3.75 10.26 7.06
CA TYR A 226 -3.35 11.56 7.62
C TYR A 226 -4.39 12.15 8.57
N LYS A 227 -5.68 12.10 8.22
CA LYS A 227 -6.75 12.61 9.08
C LYS A 227 -6.91 11.81 10.37
N LEU A 228 -6.65 10.52 10.34
CA LEU A 228 -6.66 9.69 11.54
C LEU A 228 -5.56 10.12 12.51
N ALA A 229 -4.39 10.41 11.96
CA ALA A 229 -3.25 10.87 12.74
C ALA A 229 -3.46 12.27 13.35
N MET A 230 -4.17 13.17 12.65
CA MET A 230 -4.48 14.54 13.15
C MET A 230 -5.43 14.60 14.34
N GLU A 231 -6.16 13.55 14.66
CA GLU A 231 -7.17 13.54 15.74
C GLU A 231 -6.62 13.13 17.10
N ARG A 232 -5.35 12.84 17.17
CA ARG A 232 -4.70 12.39 18.39
C ARG A 232 -4.27 13.57 19.29
N PRO A 233 -4.08 13.32 20.61
CA PRO A 233 -3.42 14.26 21.50
C PRO A 233 -1.99 14.56 21.02
N VAL A 234 -1.52 15.79 21.26
CA VAL A 234 -0.18 16.26 20.85
C VAL A 234 0.97 15.40 21.42
N GLU A 235 0.71 14.67 22.48
CA GLU A 235 1.67 13.84 23.21
C GLU A 235 1.97 12.47 22.55
N ASP A 236 1.23 12.11 21.51
CA ASP A 236 1.31 10.80 20.88
C ASP A 236 2.16 10.84 19.60
N HIS A 237 3.42 10.50 19.71
CA HIS A 237 4.43 10.60 18.63
C HIS A 237 4.52 9.38 17.71
N ASP A 238 3.82 8.28 17.99
CA ASP A 238 4.02 6.97 17.31
C ASP A 238 3.66 6.97 15.82
N LEU A 239 2.77 7.88 15.39
CA LEU A 239 2.28 7.96 14.01
C LEU A 239 3.08 8.91 13.11
N TYR A 240 3.96 9.74 13.69
CA TYR A 240 4.68 10.78 12.95
C TYR A 240 6.20 10.62 13.07
N TRP A 241 6.92 11.24 12.13
CA TRP A 241 8.32 11.56 12.29
C TRP A 241 8.51 12.63 13.37
N GLU A 242 9.76 12.81 13.80
CA GLU A 242 10.14 13.77 14.85
C GLU A 242 9.60 15.19 14.64
N ASP A 243 9.42 15.61 13.38
CA ASP A 243 8.92 16.94 13.03
C ASP A 243 7.38 17.08 13.04
N MET A 244 6.64 16.01 13.31
CA MET A 244 5.17 15.97 13.39
C MET A 244 4.44 16.44 12.11
N SER A 245 5.16 16.73 11.03
CA SER A 245 4.60 17.27 9.78
C SER A 245 4.25 16.18 8.76
N THR A 246 4.84 15.01 8.87
CA THR A 246 4.70 13.90 7.93
C THR A 246 4.38 12.59 8.65
N LEU A 247 3.59 11.73 8.00
CA LEU A 247 3.36 10.37 8.49
C LEU A 247 4.64 9.55 8.45
N ARG A 248 4.77 8.61 9.37
CA ARG A 248 5.86 7.63 9.39
C ARG A 248 5.81 6.78 8.10
N GLN A 249 6.88 6.85 7.29
CA GLN A 249 6.96 6.18 5.99
C GLN A 249 8.31 5.47 5.82
N GLU A 250 8.49 4.39 6.56
CA GLU A 250 9.69 3.55 6.54
C GLU A 250 9.50 2.36 5.59
N LEU A 251 10.51 2.07 4.79
CA LEU A 251 10.53 0.89 3.94
C LEU A 251 11.60 -0.10 4.42
N PRO A 252 11.45 -1.41 4.16
CA PRO A 252 12.44 -2.41 4.47
C PRO A 252 13.81 -2.04 3.88
N ARG A 253 14.89 -2.23 4.67
CA ARG A 253 16.26 -1.95 4.24
C ARG A 253 16.69 -2.94 3.18
N ARG A 254 17.35 -2.47 2.12
CA ARG A 254 18.06 -3.34 1.19
C ARG A 254 19.27 -3.92 1.91
N SER A 255 19.35 -5.24 2.03
CA SER A 255 20.56 -5.90 2.51
C SER A 255 21.58 -5.95 1.37
N CYS A 256 22.37 -4.87 1.19
CA CYS A 256 23.66 -4.83 0.51
C CYS A 256 24.25 -3.43 0.71
N GLY A 257 25.12 -3.27 1.72
CA GLY A 257 26.11 -2.19 1.78
C GLY A 257 25.63 -0.76 2.06
N ASP A 258 24.35 -0.51 2.23
CA ASP A 258 23.84 0.82 2.52
C ASP A 258 23.53 0.97 4.01
N GLN A 259 24.44 1.66 4.71
CA GLN A 259 24.24 2.10 6.09
C GLN A 259 23.34 3.36 6.04
N GLY A 260 22.02 3.16 6.00
CA GLY A 260 21.08 4.28 6.08
C GLY A 260 19.62 3.83 5.95
N VAL A 261 18.77 4.36 6.81
CA VAL A 261 17.31 4.32 6.64
C VAL A 261 16.98 5.10 5.37
N THR A 262 16.42 4.45 4.34
CA THR A 262 15.94 5.17 3.17
C THR A 262 14.63 5.86 3.54
N THR A 263 14.74 7.04 4.10
CA THR A 263 13.62 7.93 4.38
C THR A 263 13.17 8.53 3.05
N LEU A 264 12.01 8.14 2.53
CA LEU A 264 11.36 8.87 1.45
C LEU A 264 10.80 10.17 2.03
N LYS A 265 11.57 11.28 1.97
CA LYS A 265 11.01 12.60 2.25
C LYS A 265 10.00 12.93 1.14
N ALA A 266 8.73 12.78 1.44
CA ALA A 266 7.69 13.37 0.61
C ALA A 266 7.74 14.89 0.82
N VAL A 267 8.22 15.61 -0.18
CA VAL A 267 8.10 17.07 -0.22
C VAL A 267 6.64 17.40 -0.49
N VAL A 268 5.89 17.67 0.55
CA VAL A 268 4.57 18.31 0.42
C VAL A 268 4.84 19.78 0.12
N THR A 269 4.77 20.17 -1.14
CA THR A 269 4.70 21.59 -1.51
C THR A 269 3.35 22.13 -1.07
N SER A 270 3.33 22.77 0.10
CA SER A 270 2.20 23.60 0.51
C SER A 270 2.19 24.84 -0.39
N SER A 271 1.29 24.85 -1.38
CA SER A 271 0.96 26.10 -2.07
C SER A 271 0.14 26.97 -1.11
N SER A 272 0.83 27.79 -0.34
CA SER A 272 0.23 28.89 0.41
C SER A 272 0.06 30.09 -0.52
N ASP A 273 -0.99 30.10 -1.33
CA ASP A 273 -1.51 31.32 -1.91
C ASP A 273 -2.43 32.01 -0.90
N HIS A 274 -1.85 32.89 -0.11
CA HIS A 274 -2.62 33.92 0.59
C HIS A 274 -2.94 35.04 -0.40
N PRO A 275 -4.22 35.44 -0.54
CA PRO A 275 -4.56 36.64 -1.31
C PRO A 275 -4.05 37.88 -0.54
N LYS A 276 -3.13 38.63 -1.18
CA LYS A 276 -2.69 39.93 -0.69
C LYS A 276 -3.90 40.86 -0.64
N ALA A 277 -4.26 41.27 0.57
CA ALA A 277 -5.19 42.37 0.77
C ALA A 277 -4.66 43.65 0.14
N ARG A 278 -5.42 44.21 -0.79
CA ARG A 278 -5.14 45.50 -1.44
C ARG A 278 -5.52 46.58 -0.47
N VAL A 279 -4.54 47.22 0.14
CA VAL A 279 -4.73 48.47 0.90
C VAL A 279 -4.91 49.61 -0.10
N THR A 280 -6.12 50.11 -0.21
CA THR A 280 -6.39 51.39 -0.89
C THR A 280 -6.11 52.52 0.09
N SER A 281 -5.00 53.24 -0.12
CA SER A 281 -4.74 54.51 0.54
C SER A 281 -5.62 55.58 -0.10
N GLY A 282 -6.62 56.04 0.63
CA GLY A 282 -7.32 57.29 0.34
C GLY A 282 -6.40 58.45 0.70
N GLY A 283 -6.07 59.27 -0.27
CA GLY A 283 -5.53 60.59 -0.07
C GLY A 283 -6.62 61.62 -0.36
N GLY A 284 -7.00 62.35 0.65
CA GLY A 284 -7.76 63.58 0.44
C GLY A 284 -6.85 64.72 -0.05
N ASP A 285 -7.36 65.42 -0.95
CA ASP A 285 -7.56 66.87 -0.97
C ASP A 285 -8.39 67.20 -2.18
#